data_fdedc5fcf404f98bab2b8c415be0e1c4
#
_entry.id   fdedc5fcf404f98bab2b8c415be0e1c4
#
_cell.length_a   1.000
_cell.length_b   1.000
_cell.length_c   1.000
_cell.angle_alpha   90.00
_cell.angle_beta   90.00
_cell.angle_gamma   90.00
#
_symmetry.space_group_name_H-M   'P 1'
#
loop_
_entity.id
_entity.type
_entity.pdbx_description
1 polymer ?
#
loop_
_entity_poly.entity_id
_entity_poly.type
_entity_poly.pdbx_seq_one_letter_code
_entity_poly.pdbx_strand_id
1 'polypeptide(L)'
;MKKIINPWKGKEGYNCFGCAPANPVGVKMEFYEDGDDIVSQWHLQANYQGWINTLHGGIQSVLLDEICAWAILRKLQTTGVTSKMETRYLKPVDTTDEYVLLRARI
;
A
#
# COMPACT_ATOMS: atom_id res chain seq x y z
N MET A 1 3.05 2.87 -17.37
CA MET A 1 3.21 3.26 -15.93
C MET A 1 4.67 3.46 -15.61
N LYS A 2 4.96 4.44 -14.80
CA LYS A 2 6.33 4.78 -14.42
C LYS A 2 6.55 4.40 -12.95
N LYS A 3 7.56 3.58 -12.67
CA LYS A 3 7.90 3.21 -11.30
C LYS A 3 8.39 4.41 -10.50
N ILE A 4 7.86 4.57 -9.29
CA ILE A 4 8.30 5.63 -8.38
C ILE A 4 9.47 5.08 -7.56
N ILE A 5 10.58 5.84 -7.55
CA ILE A 5 11.73 5.50 -6.73
C ILE A 5 11.42 5.89 -5.29
N ASN A 6 11.62 4.95 -4.35
CA ASN A 6 11.40 5.21 -2.94
C ASN A 6 12.52 6.11 -2.40
N PRO A 7 12.23 7.40 -2.09
CA PRO A 7 13.26 8.34 -1.66
C PRO A 7 13.77 8.08 -0.23
N TRP A 8 13.07 7.23 0.53
CA TRP A 8 13.43 6.94 1.92
C TRP A 8 14.33 5.73 2.06
N LYS A 9 14.46 4.93 0.99
CA LYS A 9 15.25 3.69 1.01
C LYS A 9 16.68 3.98 1.45
N GLY A 10 17.13 3.24 2.48
CA GLY A 10 18.47 3.39 3.03
C GLY A 10 18.65 4.52 4.02
N LYS A 11 17.63 5.32 4.29
CA LYS A 11 17.71 6.37 5.29
C LYS A 11 17.64 5.79 6.69
N GLU A 12 18.50 6.32 7.58
CA GLU A 12 18.52 5.92 8.98
C GLU A 12 17.16 6.15 9.63
N GLY A 13 16.66 5.16 10.36
CA GLY A 13 15.38 5.24 11.06
C GLY A 13 14.16 4.96 10.20
N TYR A 14 14.32 4.82 8.88
CA TYR A 14 13.21 4.49 8.01
C TYR A 14 12.85 3.01 8.14
N ASN A 15 11.67 2.72 8.64
CA ASN A 15 11.18 1.35 8.88
C ASN A 15 9.67 1.24 8.72
N CYS A 16 9.11 1.97 7.75
CA CYS A 16 7.66 2.00 7.51
C CYS A 16 7.12 0.59 7.26
N PHE A 17 6.05 0.25 7.97
CA PHE A 17 5.40 -1.05 7.80
C PHE A 17 4.84 -1.23 6.39
N GLY A 18 4.36 -0.14 5.77
CA GLY A 18 3.74 -0.20 4.44
C GLY A 18 4.74 -0.27 3.30
N CYS A 19 5.85 0.45 3.37
CA CYS A 19 6.70 0.69 2.21
C CYS A 19 8.20 0.46 2.41
N ALA A 20 8.69 0.27 3.64
CA ALA A 20 10.12 0.07 3.85
C ALA A 20 10.55 -1.33 3.40
N PRO A 21 11.41 -1.47 2.35
CA PRO A 21 11.81 -2.79 1.88
C PRO A 21 12.63 -3.57 2.91
N ALA A 22 13.29 -2.87 3.83
CA ALA A 22 14.12 -3.49 4.87
C ALA A 22 13.34 -3.91 6.12
N ASN A 23 12.05 -3.55 6.25
CA ASN A 23 11.26 -3.99 7.38
C ASN A 23 10.88 -5.46 7.20
N PRO A 24 11.39 -6.40 8.03
CA PRO A 24 11.20 -7.83 7.80
C PRO A 24 9.75 -8.30 7.95
N VAL A 25 8.93 -7.53 8.67
CA VAL A 25 7.51 -7.87 8.87
C VAL A 25 6.57 -6.95 8.10
N GLY A 26 7.11 -6.01 7.33
CA GLY A 26 6.33 -5.05 6.56
C GLY A 26 5.72 -5.65 5.29
N VAL A 27 4.76 -4.95 4.73
CA VAL A 27 4.09 -5.39 3.50
C VAL A 27 4.82 -5.00 2.23
N LYS A 28 5.83 -4.15 2.33
CA LYS A 28 6.82 -3.84 1.28
C LYS A 28 6.19 -3.43 -0.06
N MET A 29 5.25 -2.50 0.00
CA MET A 29 4.58 -2.00 -1.21
C MET A 29 5.55 -1.24 -2.11
N GLU A 30 5.34 -1.38 -3.41
CA GLU A 30 6.00 -0.59 -4.45
C GLU A 30 4.94 0.17 -5.23
N PHE A 31 5.31 1.34 -5.76
CA PHE A 31 4.34 2.26 -6.34
C PHE A 31 4.74 2.69 -7.74
N TYR A 32 3.73 2.93 -8.57
CA TYR A 32 3.87 3.38 -9.95
C TYR A 32 2.98 4.59 -10.18
N GLU A 33 3.39 5.46 -11.06
CA GLU A 33 2.59 6.59 -11.52
C GLU A 33 1.92 6.21 -12.84
N ASP A 34 0.61 6.37 -12.91
CA ASP A 34 -0.22 6.09 -14.09
C ASP A 34 -1.10 7.33 -14.34
N GLY A 35 -0.57 8.29 -15.10
CA GLY A 35 -1.25 9.58 -15.29
C GLY A 35 -1.44 10.30 -13.95
N ASP A 36 -2.71 10.59 -13.63
CA ASP A 36 -3.05 11.25 -12.36
C ASP A 36 -3.10 10.28 -11.17
N ASP A 37 -3.00 8.99 -11.43
CA ASP A 37 -3.14 7.96 -10.41
C ASP A 37 -1.79 7.48 -9.90
N ILE A 38 -1.80 7.04 -8.64
CA ILE A 38 -0.75 6.22 -8.07
C ILE A 38 -1.28 4.79 -7.98
N VAL A 39 -0.49 3.83 -8.40
CA VAL A 39 -0.88 2.43 -8.50
C VAL A 39 0.10 1.56 -7.75
N SER A 40 -0.39 0.53 -7.09
CA SER A 40 0.43 -0.52 -6.48
C SER A 40 -0.16 -1.87 -6.79
N GLN A 41 0.68 -2.78 -7.26
CA GLN A 41 0.32 -4.17 -7.47
C GLN A 41 0.97 -4.97 -6.34
N TRP A 42 0.14 -5.44 -5.41
CA TRP A 42 0.64 -6.11 -4.21
C TRP A 42 0.35 -7.61 -4.26
N HIS A 43 1.40 -8.41 -4.08
CA HIS A 43 1.27 -9.86 -4.12
C HIS A 43 0.61 -10.39 -2.86
N LEU A 44 -0.44 -11.20 -3.06
CA LEU A 44 -1.22 -11.79 -2.00
C LEU A 44 -0.47 -12.96 -1.37
N GLN A 45 -0.62 -13.11 -0.06
CA GLN A 45 0.02 -14.17 0.72
C GLN A 45 -0.92 -14.66 1.81
N ALA A 46 -0.87 -15.96 2.08
CA ALA A 46 -1.69 -16.57 3.13
C ALA A 46 -1.39 -16.00 4.53
N ASN A 47 -0.18 -15.48 4.75
CA ASN A 47 0.20 -14.90 6.04
C ASN A 47 -0.60 -13.65 6.41
N TYR A 48 -1.28 -13.05 5.45
CA TYR A 48 -2.08 -11.84 5.66
C TYR A 48 -3.57 -12.11 5.63
N GLN A 49 -3.98 -13.37 5.73
CA GLN A 49 -5.40 -13.68 5.75
C GLN A 49 -6.04 -13.33 7.08
N GLY A 50 -7.33 -12.98 7.02
CA GLY A 50 -8.22 -12.92 8.16
C GLY A 50 -8.98 -14.24 8.26
N TRP A 51 -10.19 -14.31 7.65
CA TRP A 51 -10.89 -15.56 7.48
C TRP A 51 -10.19 -16.41 6.40
N ILE A 52 -10.48 -17.71 6.37
CA ILE A 52 -9.85 -18.65 5.42
C ILE A 52 -9.92 -18.10 4.00
N ASN A 53 -8.77 -18.04 3.34
CA ASN A 53 -8.58 -17.54 1.96
C ASN A 53 -9.06 -16.10 1.73
N THR A 54 -9.26 -15.32 2.79
CA THR A 54 -9.71 -13.93 2.68
C THR A 54 -8.65 -12.98 3.24
N LEU A 55 -8.25 -12.00 2.46
CA LEU A 55 -7.30 -10.98 2.92
C LEU A 55 -7.88 -10.24 4.12
N HIS A 56 -7.09 -10.13 5.18
CA HIS A 56 -7.51 -9.48 6.42
C HIS A 56 -7.93 -8.03 6.15
N GLY A 57 -9.10 -7.62 6.71
CA GLY A 57 -9.61 -6.26 6.52
C GLY A 57 -8.65 -5.18 7.02
N GLY A 58 -7.97 -5.42 8.13
CA GLY A 58 -6.94 -4.52 8.64
C GLY A 58 -5.76 -4.37 7.68
N ILE A 59 -5.35 -5.46 7.03
CA ILE A 59 -4.29 -5.40 6.01
C ILE A 59 -4.78 -4.61 4.79
N GLN A 60 -6.01 -4.81 4.36
CA GLN A 60 -6.59 -3.99 3.29
C GLN A 60 -6.55 -2.51 3.64
N SER A 61 -6.85 -2.15 4.87
CA SER A 61 -6.77 -0.77 5.36
C SER A 61 -5.33 -0.25 5.36
N VAL A 62 -4.37 -1.07 5.75
CA VAL A 62 -2.94 -0.70 5.66
C VAL A 62 -2.56 -0.36 4.24
N LEU A 63 -2.93 -1.20 3.27
CA LEU A 63 -2.60 -0.99 1.87
C LEU A 63 -3.23 0.29 1.33
N LEU A 64 -4.50 0.53 1.66
CA LEU A 64 -5.22 1.73 1.22
C LEU A 64 -4.65 3.00 1.86
N ASP A 65 -4.37 2.97 3.14
CA ASP A 65 -3.75 4.10 3.84
C ASP A 65 -2.39 4.45 3.24
N GLU A 66 -1.57 3.44 2.99
CA GLU A 66 -0.23 3.63 2.45
C GLU A 66 -0.26 4.22 1.05
N ILE A 67 -1.11 3.71 0.15
CA ILE A 67 -1.17 4.25 -1.21
C ILE A 67 -1.67 5.69 -1.23
N CYS A 68 -2.59 6.05 -0.34
CA CYS A 68 -3.04 7.44 -0.20
C CYS A 68 -1.90 8.35 0.27
N ALA A 69 -1.08 7.89 1.21
CA ALA A 69 0.09 8.64 1.66
C ALA A 69 1.09 8.86 0.53
N TRP A 70 1.31 7.86 -0.32
CA TRP A 70 2.20 7.99 -1.47
C TRP A 70 1.62 8.88 -2.57
N ALA A 71 0.29 8.89 -2.74
CA ALA A 71 -0.37 9.84 -3.64
C ALA A 71 -0.13 11.28 -3.19
N ILE A 72 -0.24 11.54 -1.90
CA ILE A 72 0.05 12.86 -1.32
C ILE A 72 1.52 13.23 -1.53
N LEU A 73 2.43 12.32 -1.21
CA LEU A 73 3.86 12.54 -1.39
C LEU A 73 4.20 12.89 -2.84
N ARG A 74 3.72 12.08 -3.77
CA ARG A 74 4.07 12.23 -5.19
C ARG A 74 3.37 13.41 -5.86
N LYS A 75 2.07 13.58 -5.62
CA LYS A 75 1.27 14.59 -6.32
C LYS A 75 1.30 15.96 -5.65
N LEU A 76 1.39 16.01 -4.33
CA LEU A 76 1.39 17.27 -3.57
C LEU A 76 2.78 17.63 -3.05
N GLN A 77 3.77 16.78 -3.21
CA GLN A 77 5.15 17.00 -2.78
C GLN A 77 5.24 17.37 -1.29
N THR A 78 4.46 16.71 -0.47
CA THR A 78 4.43 16.89 0.99
C THR A 78 4.21 15.56 1.68
N THR A 79 4.32 15.56 2.99
CA THR A 79 4.04 14.39 3.83
C THR A 79 3.07 14.77 4.93
N GLY A 80 2.48 13.76 5.55
CA GLY A 80 1.57 13.95 6.67
C GLY A 80 1.29 12.63 7.35
N VAL A 81 0.50 12.68 8.40
CA VAL A 81 -0.01 11.50 9.10
C VAL A 81 -1.51 11.46 8.94
N THR A 82 -2.07 10.24 8.86
CA THR A 82 -3.49 10.03 8.67
C THR A 82 -4.26 10.47 9.91
N SER A 83 -5.23 11.36 9.72
CA SER A 83 -6.12 11.79 10.81
C SER A 83 -7.48 11.09 10.75
N LYS A 84 -7.94 10.74 9.55
CA LYS A 84 -9.22 10.08 9.36
C LYS A 84 -9.18 9.24 8.10
N MET A 85 -9.78 8.05 8.16
CA MET A 85 -9.91 7.16 7.01
C MET A 85 -11.27 6.48 7.07
N GLU A 86 -11.97 6.47 5.93
CA GLU A 86 -13.21 5.69 5.77
C GLU A 86 -12.98 4.62 4.71
N THR A 87 -13.36 3.39 5.03
CA THR A 87 -13.16 2.25 4.12
C THR A 87 -14.45 1.47 3.98
N ARG A 88 -14.79 1.08 2.75
CA ARG A 88 -15.88 0.15 2.46
C ARG A 88 -15.31 -1.12 1.89
N TYR A 89 -15.72 -2.25 2.45
CA TYR A 89 -15.32 -3.58 2.00
C TYR A 89 -16.45 -4.16 1.17
N LEU A 90 -16.42 -3.92 -0.14
CA LEU A 90 -17.53 -4.28 -1.03
C LEU A 90 -17.53 -5.76 -1.40
N LYS A 91 -16.36 -6.36 -1.48
CA LYS A 91 -16.16 -7.78 -1.81
C LYS A 91 -14.97 -8.33 -1.06
N PRO A 92 -14.99 -9.63 -0.69
CA PRO A 92 -13.80 -10.28 -0.17
C PRO A 92 -12.67 -10.26 -1.20
N VAL A 93 -11.44 -10.13 -0.72
CA VAL A 93 -10.25 -10.32 -1.55
C VAL A 93 -9.69 -11.70 -1.26
N ASP A 94 -9.56 -12.53 -2.30
CA ASP A 94 -9.13 -13.91 -2.17
C ASP A 94 -7.59 -13.98 -2.10
N THR A 95 -7.05 -14.50 -1.00
CA THR A 95 -5.60 -14.62 -0.81
C THR A 95 -4.95 -15.66 -1.72
N THR A 96 -5.74 -16.50 -2.40
CA THR A 96 -5.23 -17.45 -3.39
C THR A 96 -5.02 -16.84 -4.77
N ASP A 97 -5.53 -15.63 -5.01
CA ASP A 97 -5.20 -14.86 -6.20
C ASP A 97 -3.73 -14.41 -6.14
N GLU A 98 -3.17 -14.08 -7.29
CA GLU A 98 -1.76 -13.70 -7.38
C GLU A 98 -1.48 -12.35 -6.73
N TYR A 99 -2.31 -11.36 -7.05
CA TYR A 99 -2.11 -10.01 -6.54
C TYR A 99 -3.43 -9.25 -6.43
N VAL A 100 -3.39 -8.14 -5.69
CA VAL A 100 -4.44 -7.13 -5.67
C VAL A 100 -3.86 -5.82 -6.22
N LEU A 101 -4.67 -5.13 -7.01
CA LEU A 101 -4.30 -3.83 -7.56
C LEU A 101 -4.92 -2.72 -6.72
N LEU A 102 -4.08 -1.79 -6.29
CA LEU A 102 -4.54 -0.60 -5.56
C LEU A 102 -4.33 0.62 -6.44
N ARG A 103 -5.25 1.56 -6.37
CA ARG A 103 -5.21 2.79 -7.16
C ARG A 103 -5.70 3.95 -6.30
N ALA A 104 -4.95 5.05 -6.31
CA ALA A 104 -5.31 6.25 -5.58
C ALA A 104 -5.23 7.48 -6.50
N ARG A 105 -6.11 8.43 -6.26
CA ARG A 105 -6.13 9.73 -6.96
C ARG A 105 -6.48 10.82 -5.97
N ILE A 106 -5.83 11.96 -6.10
CA ILE A 106 -6.16 13.17 -5.34
C ILE A 106 -7.41 13.83 -5.95
#